data_94c0f61f0573fa120d7d40eddd8d5049
#
_entry.id   94c0f61f0573fa120d7d40eddd8d5049
#
_cell.length_a   1.000
_cell.length_b   1.000
_cell.length_c   1.000
_cell.angle_alpha   90.00
_cell.angle_beta   90.00
_cell.angle_gamma   90.00
#
_symmetry.space_group_name_H-M   'P 1'
#
loop_
_entity.id
_entity.type
_entity.pdbx_description
1 polymer ?
#
loop_
_entity_poly.entity_id
_entity_poly.type
_entity_poly.pdbx_seq_one_letter_code
_entity_poly.pdbx_strand_id
1 'polypeptide(L)'
;IIFGFIFTFFSSFGQSFFLGLFNSSIRDTLSITHGQFGSIYASATLLSSFLLIWVGKKIDDINIFKFAFYVTLLLSFSCFFFSKISSVTFLFIAIFLMRFSGQGMMSHTATTTISRYFTKSRGKALSTCWFGLSTAEFILPVLIVYLLTITTWQNIWISISILVLIFLPTISFILIKKLNFESREETNEKDLKDRSIKQWKRIDVLKDYRFYIVCLNMLAMPWIATGV
;
A
#
# COMPACT_ATOMS: atom_id res chain seq x y z
N ILE A 1 -4.28 -15.10 6.08
CA ILE A 1 -4.76 -13.90 6.81
C ILE A 1 -3.58 -13.11 7.39
N ILE A 2 -2.67 -13.72 8.17
CA ILE A 2 -1.51 -13.03 8.78
C ILE A 2 -0.67 -12.27 7.75
N PHE A 3 -0.39 -12.86 6.59
CA PHE A 3 0.29 -12.20 5.49
C PHE A 3 -0.42 -10.89 5.07
N GLY A 4 -1.74 -10.97 4.85
CA GLY A 4 -2.53 -9.80 4.49
C GLY A 4 -2.53 -8.71 5.56
N PHE A 5 -2.70 -9.09 6.83
CA PHE A 5 -2.62 -8.19 7.98
C PHE A 5 -1.29 -7.45 8.05
N ILE A 6 -0.17 -8.16 7.91
CA ILE A 6 1.17 -7.55 7.94
C ILE A 6 1.35 -6.60 6.76
N PHE A 7 0.97 -7.00 5.55
CA PHE A 7 1.11 -6.15 4.37
C PHE A 7 0.25 -4.89 4.44
N THR A 8 -0.98 -4.96 4.96
CA THR A 8 -1.81 -3.76 5.18
C THR A 8 -1.30 -2.91 6.33
N PHE A 9 -0.76 -3.50 7.40
CA PHE A 9 -0.10 -2.75 8.48
C PHE A 9 1.07 -1.91 7.93
N PHE A 10 1.96 -2.52 7.16
CA PHE A 10 3.13 -1.83 6.59
C PHE A 10 2.77 -0.92 5.40
N SER A 11 1.61 -1.09 4.76
CA SER A 11 1.11 -0.16 3.76
C SER A 11 0.84 1.24 4.32
N SER A 12 0.66 1.34 5.64
CA SER A 12 0.44 2.59 6.37
C SER A 12 1.54 3.62 6.17
N PHE A 13 2.78 3.19 5.93
CA PHE A 13 3.89 4.12 5.67
C PHE A 13 3.67 4.97 4.40
N GLY A 14 2.89 4.49 3.43
CA GLY A 14 2.47 5.25 2.25
C GLY A 14 1.13 5.96 2.40
N GLN A 15 0.42 5.83 3.52
CA GLN A 15 -0.90 6.43 3.73
C GLN A 15 -0.82 7.91 4.14
N SER A 16 -1.91 8.62 3.87
CA SER A 16 -1.99 10.07 4.12
C SER A 16 -1.81 10.42 5.60
N PHE A 17 -2.41 9.65 6.50
CA PHE A 17 -2.30 9.89 7.93
C PHE A 17 -0.86 9.81 8.42
N PHE A 18 -0.08 8.84 7.91
CA PHE A 18 1.30 8.64 8.33
C PHE A 18 2.24 9.71 7.76
N LEU A 19 2.15 9.99 6.44
CA LEU A 19 2.93 11.03 5.79
C LEU A 19 2.62 12.43 6.37
N GLY A 20 1.37 12.64 6.76
CA GLY A 20 0.90 13.87 7.40
C GLY A 20 1.62 14.20 8.71
N LEU A 21 2.06 13.21 9.48
CA LEU A 21 2.81 13.43 10.73
C LEU A 21 4.13 14.17 10.53
N PHE A 22 4.71 14.08 9.34
CA PHE A 22 5.99 14.71 8.99
C PHE A 22 5.81 16.02 8.18
N ASN A 23 4.57 16.42 7.87
CA ASN A 23 4.28 17.59 7.02
C ASN A 23 4.95 18.85 7.52
N SER A 24 4.80 19.20 8.80
CA SER A 24 5.42 20.39 9.39
C SER A 24 6.93 20.35 9.22
N SER A 25 7.56 19.28 9.70
CA SER A 25 9.02 19.12 9.66
C SER A 25 9.61 19.21 8.25
N ILE A 26 8.91 18.66 7.25
CA ILE A 26 9.35 18.70 5.84
C ILE A 26 9.20 20.11 5.29
N ARG A 27 8.07 20.78 5.55
CA ARG A 27 7.84 22.15 5.08
C ARG A 27 8.85 23.12 5.67
N ASP A 28 9.16 22.98 6.95
CA ASP A 28 10.16 23.80 7.64
C ASP A 28 11.55 23.57 7.03
N THR A 29 11.93 22.32 6.75
CA THR A 29 13.20 21.96 6.12
C THR A 29 13.34 22.55 4.70
N LEU A 30 12.26 22.56 3.93
CA LEU A 30 12.27 23.02 2.53
C LEU A 30 11.82 24.48 2.36
N SER A 31 11.38 25.15 3.43
CA SER A 31 10.84 26.51 3.43
C SER A 31 9.67 26.67 2.43
N ILE A 32 8.77 25.67 2.37
CA ILE A 32 7.60 25.68 1.48
C ILE A 32 6.30 25.91 2.24
N THR A 33 5.32 26.50 1.56
CA THR A 33 3.99 26.75 2.12
C THR A 33 3.15 25.47 2.19
N HIS A 34 2.09 25.52 2.99
CA HIS A 34 1.12 24.41 3.09
C HIS A 34 0.47 24.08 1.72
N GLY A 35 0.12 25.12 0.94
CA GLY A 35 -0.46 24.97 -0.39
C GLY A 35 0.50 24.32 -1.39
N GLN A 36 1.80 24.69 -1.36
CA GLN A 36 2.82 24.07 -2.19
C GLN A 36 2.99 22.58 -1.84
N PHE A 37 3.07 22.23 -0.54
CA PHE A 37 3.14 20.84 -0.12
C PHE A 37 1.90 20.06 -0.58
N GLY A 38 0.70 20.61 -0.41
CA GLY A 38 -0.55 19.99 -0.85
C GLY A 38 -0.60 19.73 -2.36
N SER A 39 -0.14 20.68 -3.17
CA SER A 39 -0.07 20.54 -4.63
C SER A 39 0.93 19.46 -5.07
N ILE A 40 2.10 19.40 -4.43
CA ILE A 40 3.10 18.36 -4.66
C ILE A 40 2.54 16.99 -4.27
N TYR A 41 1.90 16.92 -3.11
CA TYR A 41 1.29 15.70 -2.61
C TYR A 41 0.19 15.17 -3.53
N ALA A 42 -0.72 16.03 -3.97
CA ALA A 42 -1.81 15.66 -4.87
C ALA A 42 -1.29 15.17 -6.22
N SER A 43 -0.37 15.89 -6.84
CA SER A 43 0.19 15.53 -8.16
C SER A 43 1.01 14.23 -8.10
N ALA A 44 1.82 14.04 -7.07
CA ALA A 44 2.57 12.79 -6.85
C ALA A 44 1.63 11.60 -6.61
N THR A 45 0.55 11.79 -5.84
CA THR A 45 -0.47 10.76 -5.59
C THR A 45 -1.23 10.38 -6.86
N LEU A 46 -1.63 11.34 -7.69
CA LEU A 46 -2.28 11.09 -8.97
C LEU A 46 -1.39 10.27 -9.90
N LEU A 47 -0.11 10.66 -10.04
CA LEU A 47 0.85 9.92 -10.85
C LEU A 47 1.05 8.49 -10.34
N SER A 48 1.15 8.31 -9.03
CA SER A 48 1.24 7.00 -8.39
C SER A 48 0.04 6.10 -8.71
N SER A 49 -1.17 6.66 -8.59
CA SER A 49 -2.41 5.94 -8.87
C SER A 49 -2.51 5.54 -10.34
N PHE A 50 -2.10 6.44 -11.23
CA PHE A 50 -2.07 6.16 -12.66
C PHE A 50 -1.12 5.00 -12.98
N LEU A 51 0.11 5.02 -12.47
CA LEU A 51 1.09 3.95 -12.72
C LEU A 51 0.63 2.60 -12.13
N LEU A 52 -0.08 2.62 -11.00
CA LEU A 52 -0.58 1.41 -10.34
C LEU A 52 -1.50 0.58 -11.26
N ILE A 53 -2.24 1.21 -12.18
CA ILE A 53 -3.15 0.53 -13.11
C ILE A 53 -2.40 -0.50 -13.97
N TRP A 54 -1.17 -0.20 -14.37
CA TRP A 54 -0.36 -1.12 -15.20
C TRP A 54 0.51 -2.04 -14.35
N VAL A 55 1.21 -1.49 -13.37
CA VAL A 55 2.16 -2.26 -12.57
C VAL A 55 1.43 -3.23 -11.64
N GLY A 56 0.27 -2.84 -11.10
CA GLY A 56 -0.55 -3.70 -10.26
C GLY A 56 -0.97 -5.00 -10.95
N LYS A 57 -1.20 -4.95 -12.27
CA LYS A 57 -1.53 -6.15 -13.05
C LYS A 57 -0.41 -7.19 -13.08
N LYS A 58 0.85 -6.79 -12.87
CA LYS A 58 1.98 -7.72 -12.85
C LYS A 58 1.89 -8.82 -11.78
N ILE A 59 1.05 -8.64 -10.77
CA ILE A 59 0.76 -9.68 -9.77
C ILE A 59 0.09 -10.92 -10.39
N ASP A 60 -0.55 -10.77 -11.56
CA ASP A 60 -1.19 -11.88 -12.29
C ASP A 60 -0.16 -12.71 -13.07
N ASP A 61 0.97 -12.09 -13.44
CA ASP A 61 1.97 -12.68 -14.32
C ASP A 61 3.19 -13.23 -13.55
N ILE A 62 3.39 -12.80 -12.29
CA ILE A 62 4.57 -13.10 -11.49
C ILE A 62 4.17 -13.94 -10.28
N ASN A 63 5.00 -14.91 -9.93
CA ASN A 63 4.85 -15.65 -8.68
C ASN A 63 4.68 -14.70 -7.48
N ILE A 64 3.67 -14.95 -6.65
CA ILE A 64 3.28 -14.07 -5.55
C ILE A 64 4.41 -13.77 -4.58
N PHE A 65 5.30 -14.75 -4.33
CA PHE A 65 6.46 -14.54 -3.47
C PHE A 65 7.44 -13.53 -4.08
N LYS A 66 7.79 -13.68 -5.36
CA LYS A 66 8.68 -12.74 -6.06
C LYS A 66 8.06 -11.35 -6.09
N PHE A 67 6.76 -11.26 -6.38
CA PHE A 67 6.05 -9.99 -6.40
C PHE A 67 6.07 -9.31 -5.03
N ALA A 68 5.70 -10.03 -3.96
CA ALA A 68 5.74 -9.54 -2.59
C ALA A 68 7.16 -9.08 -2.20
N PHE A 69 8.18 -9.86 -2.54
CA PHE A 69 9.57 -9.51 -2.30
C PHE A 69 9.99 -8.20 -2.98
N TYR A 70 9.67 -8.02 -4.26
CA TYR A 70 9.98 -6.76 -4.97
C TYR A 70 9.23 -5.56 -4.38
N VAL A 71 7.97 -5.76 -3.99
CA VAL A 71 7.17 -4.70 -3.36
C VAL A 71 7.76 -4.28 -2.01
N THR A 72 8.23 -5.22 -1.20
CA THR A 72 8.88 -4.91 0.09
C THR A 72 10.22 -4.21 -0.08
N LEU A 73 11.02 -4.61 -1.06
CA LEU A 73 12.26 -3.91 -1.41
C LEU A 73 11.99 -2.48 -1.89
N LEU A 74 10.98 -2.32 -2.73
CA LEU A 74 10.57 -1.00 -3.22
C LEU A 74 10.10 -0.10 -2.07
N LEU A 75 9.34 -0.63 -1.11
CA LEU A 75 8.90 0.12 0.05
C LEU A 75 10.10 0.54 0.92
N SER A 76 11.02 -0.38 1.19
CA SER A 76 12.25 -0.06 1.94
C SER A 76 13.06 1.04 1.26
N PHE A 77 13.28 0.91 -0.05
CA PHE A 77 13.96 1.94 -0.85
C PHE A 77 13.21 3.28 -0.78
N SER A 78 11.88 3.27 -0.88
CA SER A 78 11.05 4.48 -0.79
C SER A 78 11.20 5.16 0.57
N CYS A 79 11.21 4.41 1.67
CA CYS A 79 11.44 4.94 3.01
C CYS A 79 12.84 5.56 3.15
N PHE A 80 13.87 4.87 2.62
CA PHE A 80 15.22 5.41 2.61
C PHE A 80 15.32 6.69 1.78
N PHE A 81 14.73 6.70 0.58
CA PHE A 81 14.72 7.87 -0.28
C PHE A 81 13.98 9.05 0.36
N PHE A 82 12.87 8.77 1.07
CA PHE A 82 12.11 9.78 1.80
C PHE A 82 12.95 10.45 2.90
N SER A 83 13.85 9.72 3.56
CA SER A 83 14.77 10.29 4.56
C SER A 83 15.79 11.29 3.97
N LYS A 84 15.99 11.31 2.66
CA LYS A 84 16.98 12.14 1.95
C LYS A 84 16.37 13.35 1.26
N ILE A 85 15.13 13.70 1.56
CA ILE A 85 14.47 14.89 0.98
C ILE A 85 15.30 16.14 1.30
N SER A 86 15.76 16.82 0.24
CA SER A 86 16.57 18.05 0.31
C SER A 86 16.08 19.14 -0.64
N SER A 87 15.11 18.83 -1.50
CA SER A 87 14.53 19.79 -2.45
C SER A 87 13.09 19.42 -2.80
N VAL A 88 12.38 20.34 -3.41
CA VAL A 88 10.99 20.14 -3.88
C VAL A 88 10.87 18.99 -4.87
N THR A 89 11.84 18.83 -5.76
CA THR A 89 11.86 17.70 -6.72
C THR A 89 12.04 16.38 -6.01
N PHE A 90 12.95 16.32 -5.02
CA PHE A 90 13.12 15.10 -4.19
C PHE A 90 11.86 14.80 -3.38
N LEU A 91 11.17 15.82 -2.86
CA LEU A 91 9.90 15.64 -2.15
C LEU A 91 8.83 15.02 -3.06
N PHE A 92 8.68 15.53 -4.29
CA PHE A 92 7.72 14.97 -5.26
C PHE A 92 8.00 13.49 -5.53
N ILE A 93 9.26 13.14 -5.83
CA ILE A 93 9.66 11.76 -6.12
C ILE A 93 9.46 10.88 -4.87
N ALA A 94 9.81 11.37 -3.69
CA ALA A 94 9.67 10.65 -2.44
C ALA A 94 8.20 10.34 -2.12
N ILE A 95 7.32 11.33 -2.23
CA ILE A 95 5.87 11.13 -2.04
C ILE A 95 5.32 10.16 -3.10
N PHE A 96 5.70 10.33 -4.37
CA PHE A 96 5.32 9.42 -5.44
C PHE A 96 5.70 7.97 -5.12
N LEU A 97 6.96 7.72 -4.73
CA LEU A 97 7.46 6.39 -4.38
C LEU A 97 6.73 5.81 -3.17
N MET A 98 6.50 6.60 -2.12
CA MET A 98 5.79 6.17 -0.92
C MET A 98 4.33 5.83 -1.21
N ARG A 99 3.62 6.67 -1.96
CA ARG A 99 2.24 6.44 -2.37
C ARG A 99 2.12 5.20 -3.25
N PHE A 100 3.06 5.05 -4.18
CA PHE A 100 3.09 3.91 -5.09
C PHE A 100 3.42 2.59 -4.38
N SER A 101 4.52 2.55 -3.60
CA SER A 101 4.96 1.32 -2.93
C SER A 101 4.08 0.96 -1.73
N GLY A 102 3.87 1.90 -0.81
CA GLY A 102 3.14 1.67 0.45
C GLY A 102 1.63 1.56 0.21
N GLN A 103 0.96 2.66 -0.07
CA GLN A 103 -0.49 2.66 -0.24
C GLN A 103 -0.93 1.81 -1.44
N GLY A 104 -0.26 1.92 -2.58
CA GLY A 104 -0.62 1.21 -3.81
C GLY A 104 -0.25 -0.26 -3.75
N MET A 105 1.03 -0.56 -3.93
CA MET A 105 1.51 -1.92 -4.17
C MET A 105 1.37 -2.84 -2.96
N MET A 106 1.65 -2.39 -1.72
CA MET A 106 1.50 -3.21 -0.53
C MET A 106 0.04 -3.61 -0.29
N SER A 107 -0.90 -2.64 -0.34
CA SER A 107 -2.33 -2.90 -0.17
C SER A 107 -2.89 -3.76 -1.31
N HIS A 108 -2.45 -3.52 -2.55
CA HIS A 108 -2.84 -4.32 -3.71
C HIS A 108 -2.37 -5.79 -3.56
N THR A 109 -1.11 -6.00 -3.15
CA THR A 109 -0.55 -7.34 -2.91
C THR A 109 -1.34 -8.08 -1.83
N ALA A 110 -1.64 -7.40 -0.72
CA ALA A 110 -2.40 -7.97 0.39
C ALA A 110 -3.80 -8.41 -0.06
N THR A 111 -4.57 -7.47 -0.62
CA THR A 111 -5.97 -7.70 -0.99
C THR A 111 -6.13 -8.70 -2.12
N THR A 112 -5.27 -8.64 -3.14
CA THR A 112 -5.32 -9.58 -4.27
C THR A 112 -4.97 -10.99 -3.80
N THR A 113 -3.90 -11.15 -3.02
CA THR A 113 -3.51 -12.47 -2.48
C THR A 113 -4.60 -13.07 -1.61
N ILE A 114 -5.15 -12.31 -0.67
CA ILE A 114 -6.22 -12.80 0.21
C ILE A 114 -7.50 -13.11 -0.59
N SER A 115 -7.85 -12.30 -1.56
CA SER A 115 -9.04 -12.52 -2.40
C SER A 115 -8.95 -13.77 -3.25
N ARG A 116 -7.77 -14.12 -3.75
CA ARG A 116 -7.53 -15.36 -4.52
C ARG A 116 -7.57 -16.59 -3.62
N TYR A 117 -6.99 -16.46 -2.44
CA TYR A 117 -6.84 -17.57 -1.52
C TYR A 117 -8.13 -17.95 -0.78
N PHE A 118 -9.00 -16.98 -0.48
CA PHE A 118 -10.25 -17.17 0.26
C PHE A 118 -11.46 -16.94 -0.64
N THR A 119 -11.92 -17.99 -1.35
CA THR A 119 -13.06 -17.88 -2.26
C THR A 119 -14.41 -17.89 -1.51
N LYS A 120 -14.59 -18.80 -0.54
CA LYS A 120 -15.86 -18.97 0.20
C LYS A 120 -16.08 -17.92 1.30
N SER A 121 -14.99 -17.46 1.95
CA SER A 121 -15.04 -16.50 3.08
C SER A 121 -14.30 -15.20 2.78
N ARG A 122 -14.28 -14.77 1.50
CA ARG A 122 -13.52 -13.62 1.01
C ARG A 122 -13.77 -12.34 1.83
N GLY A 123 -15.03 -12.03 2.13
CA GLY A 123 -15.37 -10.82 2.89
C GLY A 123 -14.75 -10.80 4.29
N LYS A 124 -14.89 -11.90 5.05
CA LYS A 124 -14.29 -12.03 6.39
C LYS A 124 -12.77 -11.97 6.34
N ALA A 125 -12.16 -12.64 5.37
CA ALA A 125 -10.70 -12.65 5.21
C ALA A 125 -10.15 -11.26 4.85
N LEU A 126 -10.83 -10.51 3.98
CA LEU A 126 -10.46 -9.14 3.64
C LEU A 126 -10.64 -8.17 4.82
N SER A 127 -11.75 -8.28 5.58
CA SER A 127 -11.94 -7.45 6.77
C SER A 127 -10.80 -7.65 7.78
N THR A 128 -10.42 -8.91 8.05
CA THR A 128 -9.30 -9.21 8.93
C THR A 128 -7.95 -8.72 8.36
N CYS A 129 -7.80 -8.76 7.04
CA CYS A 129 -6.62 -8.20 6.38
C CYS A 129 -6.54 -6.67 6.62
N TRP A 130 -7.60 -5.92 6.38
CA TRP A 130 -7.64 -4.47 6.56
C TRP A 130 -7.53 -4.02 8.01
N PHE A 131 -7.84 -4.90 8.96
CA PHE A 131 -7.61 -4.63 10.38
C PHE A 131 -6.13 -4.31 10.68
N GLY A 132 -5.20 -4.79 9.85
CA GLY A 132 -3.78 -4.41 9.94
C GLY A 132 -3.56 -2.91 9.75
N LEU A 133 -4.23 -2.29 8.76
CA LEU A 133 -4.15 -0.84 8.56
C LEU A 133 -4.73 -0.07 9.75
N SER A 134 -5.93 -0.45 10.23
CA SER A 134 -6.55 0.20 11.38
C SER A 134 -5.69 0.09 12.65
N THR A 135 -5.00 -1.04 12.83
CA THR A 135 -4.04 -1.21 13.93
C THR A 135 -2.86 -0.25 13.78
N ALA A 136 -2.35 -0.07 12.57
CA ALA A 136 -1.27 0.89 12.31
C ALA A 136 -1.73 2.34 12.52
N GLU A 137 -2.93 2.71 12.10
CA GLU A 137 -3.54 4.03 12.33
C GLU A 137 -3.68 4.36 13.82
N PHE A 138 -3.94 3.35 14.64
CA PHE A 138 -4.05 3.53 16.08
C PHE A 138 -2.68 3.65 16.77
N ILE A 139 -1.71 2.81 16.40
CA ILE A 139 -0.42 2.70 17.12
C ILE A 139 0.61 3.70 16.59
N LEU A 140 0.77 3.81 15.27
CA LEU A 140 1.90 4.52 14.69
C LEU A 140 1.89 6.02 14.95
N PRO A 141 0.77 6.77 14.95
CA PRO A 141 0.81 8.20 15.26
C PRO A 141 1.39 8.49 16.65
N VAL A 142 0.96 7.74 17.67
CA VAL A 142 1.46 7.90 19.04
C VAL A 142 2.96 7.63 19.10
N LEU A 143 3.40 6.53 18.48
CA LEU A 143 4.81 6.16 18.43
C LEU A 143 5.67 7.21 17.71
N ILE A 144 5.21 7.68 16.54
CA ILE A 144 5.97 8.63 15.72
C ILE A 144 6.06 9.99 16.38
N VAL A 145 4.95 10.49 16.96
CA VAL A 145 4.97 11.76 17.71
C VAL A 145 5.97 11.69 18.87
N TYR A 146 5.99 10.59 19.61
CA TYR A 146 7.00 10.37 20.64
C TYR A 146 8.43 10.34 20.07
N LEU A 147 8.67 9.60 18.98
CA LEU A 147 9.99 9.52 18.37
C LEU A 147 10.48 10.88 17.84
N LEU A 148 9.59 11.72 17.34
CA LEU A 148 9.93 13.07 16.89
C LEU A 148 10.40 14.00 18.03
N THR A 149 10.13 13.65 19.30
CA THR A 149 10.68 14.41 20.45
C THR A 149 12.13 14.05 20.78
N ILE A 150 12.61 12.89 20.34
CA ILE A 150 13.93 12.37 20.71
C ILE A 150 14.90 12.23 19.53
N THR A 151 14.40 12.26 18.28
CA THR A 151 15.25 12.13 17.10
C THR A 151 14.68 12.90 15.90
N THR A 152 15.49 13.06 14.86
CA THR A 152 15.08 13.74 13.63
C THR A 152 14.16 12.87 12.79
N TRP A 153 13.29 13.48 12.02
CA TRP A 153 12.39 12.77 11.11
C TRP A 153 13.14 11.93 10.07
N GLN A 154 14.33 12.38 9.62
CA GLN A 154 15.20 11.62 8.72
C GLN A 154 15.63 10.29 9.33
N ASN A 155 16.06 10.32 10.59
CA ASN A 155 16.51 9.12 11.31
C ASN A 155 15.36 8.13 11.52
N ILE A 156 14.15 8.62 11.78
CA ILE A 156 12.95 7.79 11.87
C ILE A 156 12.73 7.04 10.54
N TRP A 157 12.79 7.74 9.41
CA TRP A 157 12.60 7.11 8.10
C TRP A 157 13.71 6.13 7.73
N ILE A 158 14.97 6.39 8.12
CA ILE A 158 16.06 5.44 7.97
C ILE A 158 15.79 4.17 8.79
N SER A 159 15.36 4.34 10.04
CA SER A 159 15.04 3.19 10.92
C SER A 159 13.88 2.37 10.36
N ILE A 160 12.82 3.02 9.85
CA ILE A 160 11.71 2.35 9.15
C ILE A 160 12.20 1.60 7.92
N SER A 161 13.08 2.20 7.12
CA SER A 161 13.66 1.54 5.93
C SER A 161 14.39 0.24 6.29
N ILE A 162 15.24 0.28 7.30
CA ILE A 162 15.99 -0.88 7.78
C ILE A 162 15.03 -1.96 8.33
N LEU A 163 14.05 -1.55 9.14
CA LEU A 163 13.05 -2.45 9.68
C LEU A 163 12.27 -3.15 8.55
N VAL A 164 11.79 -2.39 7.57
CA VAL A 164 11.07 -2.93 6.41
C VAL A 164 11.94 -3.89 5.62
N LEU A 165 13.21 -3.53 5.38
CA LEU A 165 14.16 -4.34 4.60
C LEU A 165 14.43 -5.71 5.23
N ILE A 166 14.55 -5.75 6.55
CA ILE A 166 14.89 -7.00 7.26
C ILE A 166 13.63 -7.82 7.54
N PHE A 167 12.59 -7.17 8.08
CA PHE A 167 11.41 -7.85 8.62
C PHE A 167 10.49 -8.37 7.52
N LEU A 168 10.14 -7.55 6.53
CA LEU A 168 9.11 -7.92 5.55
C LEU A 168 9.54 -9.05 4.60
N PRO A 169 10.74 -9.05 3.99
CA PRO A 169 11.17 -10.16 3.16
C PRO A 169 11.26 -11.47 3.94
N THR A 170 11.79 -11.41 5.17
CA THR A 170 11.94 -12.59 6.04
C THR A 170 10.58 -13.20 6.38
N ILE A 171 9.64 -12.38 6.84
CA ILE A 171 8.29 -12.84 7.17
C ILE A 171 7.53 -13.31 5.93
N SER A 172 7.64 -12.60 4.82
CA SER A 172 7.00 -13.00 3.55
C SER A 172 7.49 -14.38 3.11
N PHE A 173 8.80 -14.63 3.19
CA PHE A 173 9.38 -15.93 2.88
C PHE A 173 8.82 -17.04 3.79
N ILE A 174 8.81 -16.83 5.10
CA ILE A 174 8.32 -17.83 6.07
C ILE A 174 6.84 -18.12 5.86
N LEU A 175 6.01 -17.08 5.70
CA LEU A 175 4.56 -17.24 5.57
C LEU A 175 4.16 -17.89 4.26
N ILE A 176 4.77 -17.49 3.14
CA ILE A 176 4.40 -18.03 1.83
C ILE A 176 4.90 -19.47 1.69
N LYS A 177 6.14 -19.77 2.11
CA LYS A 177 6.67 -21.15 2.09
C LYS A 177 5.86 -22.10 2.97
N LYS A 178 5.47 -21.68 4.18
CA LYS A 178 4.71 -22.51 5.13
C LYS A 178 3.29 -22.81 4.65
N LEU A 179 2.71 -21.99 3.79
CA LEU A 179 1.30 -22.06 3.41
C LEU A 179 1.06 -22.79 2.09
N ASN A 180 2.10 -23.23 1.37
CA ASN A 180 1.97 -23.86 0.04
C ASN A 180 0.99 -23.05 -0.86
N PHE A 181 1.21 -21.74 -0.96
CA PHE A 181 0.31 -20.83 -1.69
C PHE A 181 0.08 -21.30 -3.13
N GLU A 182 1.12 -21.78 -3.80
CA GLU A 182 1.05 -22.22 -5.20
C GLU A 182 0.08 -23.37 -5.43
N SER A 183 0.14 -24.42 -4.59
CA SER A 183 -0.75 -25.60 -4.75
C SER A 183 -2.23 -25.29 -4.49
N ARG A 184 -2.53 -24.33 -3.62
CA ARG A 184 -3.90 -23.90 -3.37
C ARG A 184 -4.42 -22.90 -4.41
N GLU A 185 -3.55 -22.10 -5.00
CA GLU A 185 -3.90 -21.20 -6.10
C GLU A 185 -4.32 -22.00 -7.33
N GLU A 186 -3.58 -23.03 -7.70
CA GLU A 186 -3.91 -23.96 -8.78
C GLU A 186 -5.25 -24.70 -8.55
N THR A 187 -5.53 -25.12 -7.32
CA THR A 187 -6.79 -25.79 -6.97
C THR A 187 -7.97 -24.81 -7.09
N ASN A 188 -7.81 -23.58 -6.60
CA ASN A 188 -8.85 -22.56 -6.69
C ASN A 188 -9.09 -22.11 -8.15
N GLU A 189 -8.06 -22.04 -8.99
CA GLU A 189 -8.22 -21.73 -10.41
C GLU A 189 -8.97 -22.81 -11.17
N LYS A 190 -8.73 -24.09 -10.86
CA LYS A 190 -9.51 -25.21 -11.41
C LYS A 190 -10.98 -25.13 -11.01
N ASP A 191 -11.26 -24.93 -9.72
CA ASP A 191 -12.62 -24.76 -9.20
C ASP A 191 -13.37 -23.56 -9.79
N LEU A 192 -12.65 -22.47 -10.14
CA LEU A 192 -13.22 -21.28 -10.76
C LEU A 192 -13.51 -21.50 -12.25
N LYS A 193 -12.66 -22.27 -12.96
CA LYS A 193 -12.90 -22.65 -14.37
C LYS A 193 -14.11 -23.60 -14.50
N ASP A 194 -14.27 -24.53 -13.57
CA ASP A 194 -15.41 -25.47 -13.54
C ASP A 194 -16.76 -24.78 -13.26
N ARG A 195 -16.76 -23.58 -12.66
CA ARG A 195 -17.98 -22.84 -12.30
C ARG A 195 -18.51 -21.91 -13.41
N SER A 196 -17.94 -21.92 -14.61
CA SER A 196 -18.35 -21.03 -15.73
C SER A 196 -18.48 -19.54 -15.35
N ILE A 197 -17.64 -19.06 -14.43
CA ILE A 197 -17.68 -17.67 -13.97
C ILE A 197 -17.19 -16.77 -15.11
N LYS A 198 -18.04 -15.80 -15.50
CA LYS A 198 -17.71 -14.83 -16.54
C LYS A 198 -16.42 -14.07 -16.20
N GLN A 199 -15.41 -14.23 -17.04
CA GLN A 199 -14.16 -13.47 -16.94
C GLN A 199 -14.38 -12.08 -17.56
N TRP A 200 -14.39 -11.04 -16.72
CA TRP A 200 -14.57 -9.67 -17.15
C TRP A 200 -13.28 -9.10 -17.75
N LYS A 201 -13.36 -8.60 -18.99
CA LYS A 201 -12.30 -7.79 -19.59
C LYS A 201 -12.43 -6.33 -19.10
N ARG A 202 -11.34 -5.57 -19.12
CA ARG A 202 -11.36 -4.14 -18.71
C ARG A 202 -12.44 -3.33 -19.45
N ILE A 203 -12.59 -3.56 -20.74
CA ILE A 203 -13.58 -2.90 -21.59
C ILE A 203 -15.02 -3.21 -21.14
N ASP A 204 -15.29 -4.45 -20.73
CA ASP A 204 -16.62 -4.86 -20.27
C ASP A 204 -16.97 -4.16 -18.95
N VAL A 205 -15.98 -4.03 -18.05
CA VAL A 205 -16.15 -3.31 -16.78
C VAL A 205 -16.39 -1.83 -17.01
N LEU A 206 -15.62 -1.18 -17.90
CA LEU A 206 -15.80 0.25 -18.23
C LEU A 206 -17.10 0.57 -18.95
N LYS A 207 -17.74 -0.41 -19.62
CA LYS A 207 -19.05 -0.25 -20.23
C LYS A 207 -20.21 -0.48 -19.27
N ASP A 208 -19.96 -1.07 -18.10
CA ASP A 208 -21.01 -1.35 -17.12
C ASP A 208 -21.22 -0.13 -16.20
N TYR A 209 -22.41 0.44 -16.20
CA TYR A 209 -22.76 1.59 -15.36
C TYR A 209 -22.61 1.30 -13.86
N ARG A 210 -22.75 0.04 -13.43
CA ARG A 210 -22.56 -0.40 -12.03
C ARG A 210 -21.16 -0.11 -11.53
N PHE A 211 -20.16 -0.20 -12.43
CA PHE A 211 -18.78 0.17 -12.10
C PHE A 211 -18.68 1.62 -11.61
N TYR A 212 -19.32 2.56 -12.32
CA TYR A 212 -19.29 3.97 -11.94
C TYR A 212 -20.02 4.26 -10.63
N ILE A 213 -21.17 3.57 -10.38
CA ILE A 213 -21.88 3.67 -9.10
C ILE A 213 -20.99 3.21 -7.95
N VAL A 214 -20.30 2.07 -8.10
CA VAL A 214 -19.36 1.56 -7.08
C VAL A 214 -18.21 2.53 -6.89
N CYS A 215 -17.63 3.06 -7.96
CA CYS A 215 -16.55 4.06 -7.87
C CYS A 215 -16.99 5.32 -7.10
N LEU A 216 -18.16 5.87 -7.39
CA LEU A 216 -18.71 7.03 -6.69
C LEU A 216 -18.89 6.76 -5.18
N ASN A 217 -19.45 5.59 -4.82
CA ASN A 217 -19.58 5.20 -3.42
C ASN A 217 -18.21 5.06 -2.72
N MET A 218 -17.22 4.49 -3.41
CA MET A 218 -15.86 4.35 -2.85
C MET A 218 -15.12 5.68 -2.71
N LEU A 219 -15.45 6.70 -3.50
CA LEU A 219 -14.90 8.05 -3.36
C LEU A 219 -15.39 8.78 -2.10
N ALA A 220 -16.58 8.46 -1.61
CA ALA A 220 -17.13 9.08 -0.41
C ALA A 220 -16.28 8.79 0.84
N MET A 221 -15.76 7.58 0.97
CA MET A 221 -14.97 7.18 2.14
C MET A 221 -13.67 8.00 2.32
N PRO A 222 -12.77 8.09 1.33
CA PRO A 222 -11.57 8.93 1.47
C PRO A 222 -11.92 10.42 1.58
N TRP A 223 -13.01 10.89 0.96
CA TRP A 223 -13.46 12.27 1.12
C TRP A 223 -13.80 12.59 2.58
N ILE A 224 -14.56 11.72 3.24
CA ILE A 224 -14.92 11.88 4.66
C ILE A 224 -13.66 11.73 5.55
N ALA A 225 -12.82 10.75 5.29
CA ALA A 225 -11.64 10.45 6.11
C ALA A 225 -10.52 11.51 6.04
N THR A 226 -10.45 12.28 4.95
CA THR A 226 -9.37 13.27 4.73
C THR A 226 -9.86 14.71 4.67
N GLY A 227 -11.16 14.94 4.55
CA GLY A 227 -11.76 16.27 4.39
C GLY A 227 -12.39 16.84 5.66
N VAL A 228 -12.41 16.08 6.73
CA VAL A 228 -12.82 16.49 8.08
C VAL A 228 -11.58 16.48 8.97
#